data_d24fb9beed14511ebf9321f5cf0f047d
#
_entry.id   d24fb9beed14511ebf9321f5cf0f047d
#
_cell.length_a   1.000
_cell.length_b   1.000
_cell.length_c   1.000
_cell.angle_alpha   90.00
_cell.angle_beta   90.00
_cell.angle_gamma   90.00
#
_symmetry.space_group_name_H-M   'P 1'
#
loop_
_entity.id
_entity.type
_entity.pdbx_description
1 polymer ?
#
loop_
_entity_poly.entity_id
_entity_poly.type
_entity_poly.pdbx_seq_one_letter_code
_entity_poly.pdbx_strand_id
1 'polypeptide(L)'
;MCVRDDRVPDNLNACDPTIPPPALVIALQWDRDVDLDLVVDAPDGKRISSKAPTSATKVDNEVPKDALKDPGVGRLTRDSNAACALDGRNSEALVFQEPPARGTWLVYADLFDACGEPGALFEVVVYRRRDRGDGTFALEETARTAGAVWDLQASGGAGAPLYVTAVSQK
;
A
#
# COMPACT_ATOMS: atom_id res chain seq x y z
N MET A 1 12.08 -3.17 -24.23
CA MET A 1 12.47 -3.67 -22.90
C MET A 1 11.45 -3.12 -21.90
N CYS A 2 10.71 -3.97 -21.22
CA CYS A 2 9.71 -3.52 -20.25
C CYS A 2 10.41 -3.01 -18.98
N VAL A 3 10.10 -1.79 -18.58
CA VAL A 3 10.59 -1.24 -17.31
C VAL A 3 9.62 -1.68 -16.22
N ARG A 4 10.08 -2.51 -15.28
CA ARG A 4 9.29 -2.87 -14.11
C ARG A 4 8.95 -1.62 -13.31
N ASP A 5 7.69 -1.47 -12.97
CA ASP A 5 7.25 -0.45 -12.02
C ASP A 5 7.43 -1.02 -10.60
N ASP A 6 8.50 -0.59 -9.90
CA ASP A 6 8.80 -1.06 -8.54
C ASP A 6 7.72 -0.64 -7.52
N ARG A 7 6.89 0.35 -7.87
CA ARG A 7 5.78 0.83 -7.02
C ARG A 7 4.60 -0.15 -7.01
N VAL A 8 4.40 -0.85 -8.11
CA VAL A 8 3.36 -1.85 -8.27
C VAL A 8 3.99 -3.12 -8.84
N PRO A 9 4.50 -4.02 -7.97
CA PRO A 9 5.05 -5.29 -8.38
C PRO A 9 4.07 -6.06 -9.26
N ASP A 10 4.59 -6.68 -10.31
CA ASP A 10 3.81 -7.48 -11.28
C ASP A 10 2.78 -6.69 -12.11
N ASN A 11 2.91 -5.37 -12.21
CA ASN A 11 2.09 -4.55 -13.10
C ASN A 11 2.48 -4.79 -14.57
N LEU A 12 1.81 -5.75 -15.20
CA LEU A 12 2.03 -6.12 -16.61
C LEU A 12 1.56 -5.03 -17.59
N ASN A 13 0.68 -4.11 -17.17
CA ASN A 13 0.22 -2.99 -17.99
C ASN A 13 1.37 -2.07 -18.42
N ALA A 14 2.43 -1.96 -17.61
CA ALA A 14 3.62 -1.19 -17.98
C ALA A 14 4.33 -1.75 -19.23
N CYS A 15 4.10 -3.02 -19.55
CA CYS A 15 4.67 -3.73 -20.70
C CYS A 15 3.68 -3.89 -21.85
N ASP A 16 2.42 -4.11 -21.52
CA ASP A 16 1.33 -4.31 -22.46
C ASP A 16 0.10 -3.51 -21.99
N PRO A 17 -0.20 -2.38 -22.64
CA PRO A 17 -1.30 -1.52 -22.24
C PRO A 17 -2.69 -2.16 -22.40
N THR A 18 -2.80 -3.30 -23.09
CA THR A 18 -4.07 -4.05 -23.21
C THR A 18 -4.37 -4.88 -21.96
N ILE A 19 -3.38 -5.13 -21.10
CA ILE A 19 -3.56 -5.84 -19.83
C ILE A 19 -4.03 -4.83 -18.78
N PRO A 20 -5.20 -5.02 -18.16
CA PRO A 20 -5.67 -4.10 -17.12
C PRO A 20 -4.71 -4.09 -15.93
N PRO A 21 -4.23 -2.91 -15.48
CA PRO A 21 -3.50 -2.79 -14.22
C PRO A 21 -4.46 -2.97 -13.03
N PRO A 22 -3.94 -3.03 -11.79
CA PRO A 22 -4.77 -2.98 -10.60
C PRO A 22 -5.76 -1.81 -10.63
N ALA A 23 -6.97 -2.03 -10.11
CA ALA A 23 -8.01 -1.00 -10.07
C ALA A 23 -7.66 0.15 -9.12
N LEU A 24 -7.00 -0.17 -8.00
CA LEU A 24 -6.55 0.79 -7.00
C LEU A 24 -5.21 0.33 -6.41
N VAL A 25 -4.28 1.28 -6.27
CA VAL A 25 -3.03 1.09 -5.53
C VAL A 25 -2.86 2.27 -4.56
N ILE A 26 -2.59 1.96 -3.30
CA ILE A 26 -2.19 2.93 -2.28
C ILE A 26 -0.74 2.60 -1.94
N ALA A 27 0.20 3.44 -2.37
CA ALA A 27 1.63 3.23 -2.21
C ALA A 27 2.22 4.21 -1.19
N LEU A 28 3.02 3.69 -0.27
CA LEU A 28 3.87 4.45 0.64
C LEU A 28 5.32 4.32 0.16
N GLN A 29 6.02 5.44 0.05
CA GLN A 29 7.44 5.52 -0.36
C GLN A 29 8.19 6.47 0.57
N TRP A 30 9.46 6.20 0.86
CA TRP A 30 10.26 7.04 1.75
C TRP A 30 11.73 7.11 1.31
N ASP A 31 12.48 8.07 1.86
CA ASP A 31 13.80 8.48 1.37
C ASP A 31 14.99 7.98 2.19
N ARG A 32 14.74 7.29 3.33
CA ARG A 32 15.78 6.82 4.26
C ARG A 32 15.61 5.34 4.58
N ASP A 33 16.66 4.71 5.10
CA ASP A 33 16.65 3.31 5.49
C ASP A 33 16.00 3.09 6.86
N VAL A 34 14.71 3.42 6.97
CA VAL A 34 13.86 3.21 8.15
C VAL A 34 12.88 2.06 7.91
N ASP A 35 12.37 1.47 8.97
CA ASP A 35 11.27 0.51 8.97
C ASP A 35 9.94 1.28 9.13
N LEU A 36 9.30 1.60 7.99
CA LEU A 36 8.09 2.40 7.91
C LEU A 36 6.96 1.60 7.28
N ASP A 37 5.94 1.29 8.06
CA ASP A 37 4.81 0.47 7.66
C ASP A 37 3.66 1.29 7.04
N LEU A 38 3.08 0.79 5.96
CA LEU A 38 1.79 1.25 5.45
C LEU A 38 0.66 0.60 6.27
N VAL A 39 -0.16 1.44 6.88
CA VAL A 39 -1.35 1.00 7.61
C VAL A 39 -2.60 1.60 6.96
N VAL A 40 -3.62 0.77 6.70
CA VAL A 40 -4.86 1.21 6.07
C VAL A 40 -6.06 0.65 6.83
N ASP A 41 -6.95 1.54 7.27
CA ASP A 41 -8.23 1.14 7.85
C ASP A 41 -9.31 1.11 6.76
N ALA A 42 -9.94 -0.04 6.57
CA ALA A 42 -11.02 -0.25 5.63
C ALA A 42 -12.35 0.34 6.15
N PRO A 43 -13.34 0.61 5.26
CA PRO A 43 -14.62 1.16 5.66
C PRO A 43 -15.40 0.31 6.68
N ASP A 44 -15.13 -0.98 6.77
CA ASP A 44 -15.73 -1.91 7.72
C ASP A 44 -14.96 -1.98 9.06
N GLY A 45 -13.95 -1.13 9.24
CA GLY A 45 -13.13 -1.03 10.45
C GLY A 45 -11.97 -2.04 10.53
N LYS A 46 -11.74 -2.84 9.50
CA LYS A 46 -10.56 -3.72 9.47
C LYS A 46 -9.30 -2.91 9.23
N ARG A 47 -8.26 -3.23 9.98
CA ARG A 47 -6.92 -2.69 9.78
C ARG A 47 -6.06 -3.63 8.96
N ILE A 48 -5.46 -3.10 7.89
CA ILE A 48 -4.49 -3.77 7.04
C ILE A 48 -3.12 -3.21 7.37
N SER A 49 -2.17 -4.07 7.66
CA SER A 49 -0.79 -3.72 8.06
C SER A 49 0.12 -4.92 7.80
N SER A 50 1.43 -4.79 8.06
CA SER A 50 2.39 -5.91 8.01
C SER A 50 1.93 -7.13 8.82
N LYS A 51 1.23 -6.92 9.97
CA LYS A 51 0.66 -7.99 10.81
C LYS A 51 -0.65 -8.61 10.28
N ALA A 52 -1.35 -7.90 9.40
CA ALA A 52 -2.60 -8.34 8.78
C ALA A 52 -2.63 -7.87 7.32
N PRO A 53 -1.85 -8.50 6.40
CA PRO A 53 -1.50 -7.95 5.11
C PRO A 53 -2.60 -8.07 4.04
N THR A 54 -3.85 -8.27 4.44
CA THR A 54 -4.99 -8.39 3.51
C THR A 54 -6.28 -7.83 4.08
N SER A 55 -7.14 -7.30 3.21
CA SER A 55 -8.50 -6.88 3.56
C SER A 55 -9.51 -8.03 3.65
N ALA A 56 -9.09 -9.28 3.37
CA ALA A 56 -9.96 -10.45 3.46
C ALA A 56 -10.52 -10.63 4.88
N THR A 57 -11.76 -11.12 4.97
CA THR A 57 -12.36 -11.46 6.25
C THR A 57 -11.76 -12.76 6.78
N LYS A 58 -11.36 -12.74 8.06
CA LYS A 58 -10.94 -13.95 8.76
C LYS A 58 -12.16 -14.77 9.20
N VAL A 59 -12.05 -16.08 9.08
CA VAL A 59 -12.98 -17.07 9.64
C VAL A 59 -12.16 -17.92 10.61
N ASP A 60 -12.59 -18.05 11.85
CA ASP A 60 -11.87 -18.78 12.92
C ASP A 60 -10.39 -18.33 13.07
N ASN A 61 -10.15 -17.02 12.99
CA ASN A 61 -8.83 -16.35 13.03
C ASN A 61 -7.90 -16.64 11.85
N GLU A 62 -8.35 -17.35 10.84
CA GLU A 62 -7.59 -17.61 9.62
C GLU A 62 -8.23 -16.92 8.40
N VAL A 63 -7.41 -16.54 7.43
CA VAL A 63 -7.89 -16.05 6.14
C VAL A 63 -8.13 -17.25 5.23
N PRO A 64 -9.38 -17.50 4.79
CA PRO A 64 -9.66 -18.60 3.87
C PRO A 64 -8.88 -18.43 2.55
N LYS A 65 -8.28 -19.53 2.06
CA LYS A 65 -7.49 -19.49 0.82
C LYS A 65 -8.27 -18.98 -0.38
N ASP A 66 -9.57 -19.24 -0.44
CA ASP A 66 -10.44 -18.77 -1.53
C ASP A 66 -10.75 -17.27 -1.42
N ALA A 67 -10.81 -16.71 -0.19
CA ALA A 67 -10.95 -15.27 0.00
C ALA A 67 -9.75 -14.47 -0.57
N LEU A 68 -8.57 -15.09 -0.61
CA LEU A 68 -7.38 -14.48 -1.21
C LEU A 68 -7.42 -14.49 -2.75
N LYS A 69 -8.32 -15.23 -3.37
CA LYS A 69 -8.53 -15.23 -4.83
C LYS A 69 -9.52 -14.15 -5.28
N ASP A 70 -10.26 -13.55 -4.34
CA ASP A 70 -11.19 -12.46 -4.64
C ASP A 70 -10.39 -11.23 -5.11
N PRO A 71 -10.60 -10.76 -6.34
CA PRO A 71 -9.85 -9.63 -6.90
C PRO A 71 -10.19 -8.29 -6.23
N GLY A 72 -11.30 -8.18 -5.51
CA GLY A 72 -11.66 -7.03 -4.68
C GLY A 72 -10.98 -6.99 -3.30
N VAL A 73 -10.25 -8.06 -2.95
CA VAL A 73 -9.46 -8.12 -1.72
C VAL A 73 -8.11 -7.44 -1.92
N GLY A 74 -7.83 -6.46 -1.07
CA GLY A 74 -6.53 -5.77 -1.02
C GLY A 74 -5.45 -6.62 -0.40
N ARG A 75 -4.22 -6.48 -0.91
CA ARG A 75 -3.02 -7.17 -0.41
C ARG A 75 -1.86 -6.21 -0.32
N LEU A 76 -1.17 -6.22 0.81
CA LEU A 76 0.14 -5.59 0.92
C LEU A 76 1.17 -6.36 0.10
N THR A 77 2.01 -5.62 -0.63
CA THR A 77 3.01 -6.20 -1.54
C THR A 77 4.21 -6.77 -0.79
N ARG A 78 4.59 -6.13 0.30
CA ARG A 78 5.77 -6.47 1.12
C ARG A 78 5.72 -5.78 2.47
N ASP A 79 6.65 -6.15 3.32
CA ASP A 79 7.06 -5.50 4.55
C ASP A 79 8.53 -5.07 4.33
N SER A 80 8.72 -3.81 3.90
CA SER A 80 10.02 -3.30 3.47
C SER A 80 10.83 -2.83 4.67
N ASN A 81 12.10 -3.22 4.74
CA ASN A 81 13.03 -2.94 5.84
C ASN A 81 12.59 -3.52 7.21
N ALA A 82 11.74 -4.54 7.22
CA ALA A 82 11.21 -5.16 8.43
C ALA A 82 12.29 -5.43 9.47
N ALA A 83 12.10 -4.93 10.70
CA ALA A 83 13.05 -5.00 11.81
C ALA A 83 14.47 -4.54 11.39
N CYS A 84 14.57 -3.51 10.58
CA CYS A 84 15.80 -2.95 10.02
C CYS A 84 16.61 -3.93 9.14
N ALA A 85 15.98 -4.97 8.61
CA ALA A 85 16.56 -5.80 7.56
C ALA A 85 16.37 -5.10 6.20
N LEU A 86 17.33 -4.25 5.82
CA LEU A 86 17.22 -3.37 4.67
C LEU A 86 17.09 -4.15 3.35
N ASP A 87 16.01 -3.93 2.62
CA ASP A 87 15.76 -4.53 1.31
C ASP A 87 16.08 -3.60 0.13
N GLY A 88 16.45 -2.34 0.42
CA GLY A 88 16.83 -1.30 -0.54
C GLY A 88 15.66 -0.78 -1.37
N ARG A 89 14.40 -1.01 -0.95
CA ARG A 89 13.21 -0.62 -1.71
C ARG A 89 12.52 0.60 -1.15
N ASN A 90 12.49 0.74 0.19
CA ASN A 90 11.87 1.85 0.90
C ASN A 90 10.44 2.14 0.40
N SER A 91 9.66 1.08 0.23
CA SER A 91 8.29 1.20 -0.30
C SER A 91 7.40 0.03 0.04
N GLU A 92 6.15 0.32 0.30
CA GLU A 92 5.06 -0.64 0.47
C GLU A 92 3.84 -0.21 -0.33
N ALA A 93 2.99 -1.15 -0.72
CA ALA A 93 1.75 -0.81 -1.40
C ALA A 93 0.62 -1.78 -1.04
N LEU A 94 -0.58 -1.24 -0.89
CA LEU A 94 -1.82 -2.00 -0.84
C LEU A 94 -2.43 -1.99 -2.24
N VAL A 95 -2.60 -3.18 -2.82
CA VAL A 95 -3.04 -3.38 -4.19
C VAL A 95 -4.38 -4.10 -4.25
N PHE A 96 -5.32 -3.56 -5.04
CA PHE A 96 -6.61 -4.15 -5.35
C PHE A 96 -6.69 -4.39 -6.86
N GLN A 97 -6.86 -5.64 -7.28
CA GLN A 97 -6.99 -5.98 -8.71
C GLN A 97 -8.31 -5.50 -9.30
N GLU A 98 -9.40 -5.57 -8.52
CA GLU A 98 -10.70 -4.99 -8.85
C GLU A 98 -11.11 -3.96 -7.78
N PRO A 99 -12.08 -3.06 -8.07
CA PRO A 99 -12.46 -2.02 -7.14
C PRO A 99 -12.82 -2.58 -5.76
N PRO A 100 -12.23 -2.05 -4.66
CA PRO A 100 -12.56 -2.49 -3.32
C PRO A 100 -13.96 -2.04 -2.88
N ALA A 101 -14.35 -2.45 -1.69
CA ALA A 101 -15.60 -2.03 -1.06
C ALA A 101 -15.75 -0.50 -1.05
N ARG A 102 -16.98 -0.03 -1.31
CA ARG A 102 -17.33 1.40 -1.25
C ARG A 102 -17.16 1.94 0.15
N GLY A 103 -16.74 3.19 0.24
CA GLY A 103 -16.54 3.90 1.50
C GLY A 103 -15.21 4.63 1.55
N THR A 104 -14.81 5.02 2.74
CA THR A 104 -13.57 5.76 3.00
C THR A 104 -12.54 4.82 3.61
N TRP A 105 -11.38 4.76 2.97
CA TRP A 105 -10.20 4.05 3.41
C TRP A 105 -9.25 5.06 4.04
N LEU A 106 -8.91 4.90 5.33
CA LEU A 106 -8.02 5.81 6.03
C LEU A 106 -6.60 5.27 5.95
N VAL A 107 -5.65 6.12 5.55
CA VAL A 107 -4.27 5.75 5.27
C VAL A 107 -3.35 6.39 6.30
N TYR A 108 -2.46 5.58 6.86
CA TYR A 108 -1.50 5.96 7.89
C TYR A 108 -0.09 5.49 7.51
N ALA A 109 0.91 6.15 8.07
CA ALA A 109 2.29 5.71 8.11
C ALA A 109 2.68 5.42 9.57
N ASP A 110 3.26 4.24 9.84
CA ASP A 110 3.68 3.82 11.18
C ASP A 110 5.20 3.60 11.17
N LEU A 111 5.95 4.46 11.86
CA LEU A 111 7.37 4.27 12.03
C LEU A 111 7.60 3.17 13.08
N PHE A 112 7.88 1.96 12.61
CA PHE A 112 8.19 0.84 13.51
C PHE A 112 9.56 1.03 14.16
N ASP A 113 10.60 1.30 13.36
CA ASP A 113 11.95 1.55 13.82
C ASP A 113 12.66 2.57 12.91
N ALA A 114 13.39 3.50 13.51
CA ALA A 114 14.16 4.48 12.76
C ALA A 114 15.49 3.92 12.20
N CYS A 115 15.88 2.71 12.60
CA CYS A 115 17.09 2.00 12.12
C CYS A 115 18.39 2.82 12.23
N GLY A 116 18.44 3.75 13.18
CA GLY A 116 19.57 4.66 13.38
C GLY A 116 19.51 5.96 12.56
N GLU A 117 18.47 6.15 11.74
CA GLU A 117 18.23 7.40 11.02
C GLU A 117 17.49 8.41 11.93
N PRO A 118 17.68 9.73 11.74
CA PRO A 118 16.98 10.75 12.52
C PRO A 118 15.48 10.86 12.18
N GLY A 119 15.07 10.25 11.09
CA GLY A 119 13.72 10.25 10.53
C GLY A 119 13.74 10.07 9.03
N ALA A 120 12.56 10.15 8.40
CA ALA A 120 12.41 10.03 6.96
C ALA A 120 11.32 10.96 6.42
N LEU A 121 11.48 11.42 5.19
CA LEU A 121 10.42 12.00 4.40
C LEU A 121 9.69 10.88 3.65
N PHE A 122 8.38 10.96 3.58
CA PHE A 122 7.59 9.96 2.89
C PHE A 122 6.49 10.59 2.04
N GLU A 123 5.98 9.80 1.11
CA GLU A 123 4.81 10.13 0.30
C GLU A 123 3.85 8.95 0.26
N VAL A 124 2.57 9.23 0.39
CA VAL A 124 1.49 8.32 0.01
C VAL A 124 0.98 8.74 -1.35
N VAL A 125 1.02 7.81 -2.31
CA VAL A 125 0.55 8.03 -3.68
C VAL A 125 -0.58 7.06 -3.99
N VAL A 126 -1.68 7.59 -4.53
CA VAL A 126 -2.86 6.80 -4.91
C VAL A 126 -2.93 6.71 -6.42
N TYR A 127 -2.94 5.49 -6.93
CA TYR A 127 -3.10 5.21 -8.36
C TYR A 127 -4.43 4.53 -8.61
N ARG A 128 -5.06 4.86 -9.75
CA ARG A 128 -6.29 4.21 -10.22
C ARG A 128 -6.15 3.76 -11.66
N ARG A 129 -6.77 2.63 -11.96
CA ARG A 129 -6.93 2.16 -13.34
C ARG A 129 -7.84 3.11 -14.09
N ARG A 130 -7.42 3.49 -15.29
CA ARG A 130 -8.20 4.22 -16.27
C ARG A 130 -8.35 3.38 -17.54
N ASP A 131 -9.59 3.17 -17.96
CA ASP A 131 -9.92 2.67 -19.29
C ASP A 131 -9.83 3.84 -20.28
N ARG A 132 -9.07 3.67 -21.36
CA ARG A 132 -8.90 4.70 -22.41
C ARG A 132 -9.96 4.62 -23.50
N GLY A 133 -10.82 3.59 -23.49
CA GLY A 133 -11.90 3.38 -24.46
C GLY A 133 -11.46 2.83 -25.82
N ASP A 134 -10.17 2.59 -26.01
CA ASP A 134 -9.57 2.02 -27.23
C ASP A 134 -9.07 0.56 -27.03
N GLY A 135 -9.48 -0.06 -25.92
CA GLY A 135 -9.03 -1.40 -25.52
C GLY A 135 -7.71 -1.38 -24.77
N THR A 136 -7.21 -0.19 -24.41
CA THR A 136 -6.02 -0.04 -23.56
C THR A 136 -6.37 0.59 -22.22
N PHE A 137 -5.48 0.36 -21.25
CA PHE A 137 -5.62 0.84 -19.87
C PHE A 137 -4.37 1.60 -19.43
N ALA A 138 -4.50 2.41 -18.41
CA ALA A 138 -3.39 3.04 -17.70
C ALA A 138 -3.57 2.94 -16.20
N LEU A 139 -2.47 2.95 -15.45
CA LEU A 139 -2.45 3.19 -14.03
C LEU A 139 -2.06 4.65 -13.80
N GLU A 140 -3.01 5.48 -13.38
CA GLU A 140 -2.82 6.93 -13.24
C GLU A 140 -2.74 7.34 -11.78
N GLU A 141 -1.81 8.22 -11.47
CA GLU A 141 -1.75 8.89 -10.17
C GLU A 141 -2.96 9.83 -10.04
N THR A 142 -3.73 9.67 -8.96
CA THR A 142 -4.93 10.48 -8.68
C THR A 142 -4.79 11.35 -7.43
N ALA A 143 -3.87 11.01 -6.53
CA ALA A 143 -3.57 11.80 -5.34
C ALA A 143 -2.15 11.54 -4.84
N ARG A 144 -1.55 12.54 -4.19
CA ARG A 144 -0.25 12.45 -3.54
C ARG A 144 -0.28 13.29 -2.26
N THR A 145 0.19 12.71 -1.16
CA THR A 145 0.30 13.38 0.14
C THR A 145 1.68 13.10 0.72
N ALA A 146 2.45 14.15 0.98
CA ALA A 146 3.77 14.05 1.59
C ALA A 146 3.71 14.26 3.10
N GLY A 147 4.66 13.66 3.82
CA GLY A 147 4.82 13.82 5.25
C GLY A 147 6.25 13.53 5.71
N ALA A 148 6.45 13.60 7.01
CA ALA A 148 7.72 13.28 7.66
C ALA A 148 7.47 12.50 8.94
N VAL A 149 8.38 11.59 9.27
CA VAL A 149 8.47 10.91 10.56
C VAL A 149 9.84 11.13 11.18
N TRP A 150 9.91 11.14 12.49
CA TRP A 150 11.12 11.37 13.26
C TRP A 150 11.39 10.17 14.17
N ASP A 151 12.66 9.92 14.50
CA ASP A 151 13.09 8.80 15.35
C ASP A 151 12.30 8.68 16.67
N LEU A 152 11.94 9.82 17.26
CA LEU A 152 11.13 9.86 18.50
C LEU A 152 9.72 9.28 18.34
N GLN A 153 9.24 9.09 17.10
CA GLN A 153 7.93 8.49 16.80
C GLN A 153 8.02 6.97 16.64
N ALA A 154 9.24 6.41 16.58
CA ALA A 154 9.42 4.97 16.50
C ALA A 154 8.85 4.27 17.75
N SER A 155 7.94 3.33 17.52
CA SER A 155 7.12 2.74 18.60
C SER A 155 7.21 1.22 18.68
N GLY A 156 7.94 0.56 17.78
CA GLY A 156 7.93 -0.90 17.67
C GLY A 156 6.55 -1.48 17.39
N GLY A 157 5.67 -0.70 16.75
CA GLY A 157 4.27 -1.06 16.47
C GLY A 157 3.33 -1.00 17.68
N ALA A 158 3.76 -0.37 18.79
CA ALA A 158 2.94 -0.17 19.98
C ALA A 158 2.27 1.21 20.04
N GLY A 159 2.68 2.15 19.19
CA GLY A 159 2.14 3.50 19.08
C GLY A 159 0.94 3.61 18.15
N ALA A 160 0.34 4.81 18.10
CA ALA A 160 -0.65 5.13 17.10
C ALA A 160 0.04 5.55 15.80
N PRO A 161 -0.33 4.98 14.64
CA PRO A 161 0.22 5.37 13.36
C PRO A 161 -0.17 6.82 13.01
N LEU A 162 0.68 7.50 12.25
CA LEU A 162 0.44 8.86 11.78
C LEU A 162 -0.61 8.83 10.67
N TYR A 163 -1.76 9.50 10.89
CA TYR A 163 -2.74 9.69 9.83
C TYR A 163 -2.15 10.54 8.68
N VAL A 164 -2.31 10.08 7.46
CA VAL A 164 -1.77 10.75 6.26
C VAL A 164 -2.90 11.29 5.39
N THR A 165 -3.84 10.44 4.98
CA THR A 165 -4.90 10.83 4.03
C THR A 165 -6.07 9.85 4.06
N ALA A 166 -7.12 10.19 3.32
CA ALA A 166 -8.28 9.33 3.09
C ALA A 166 -8.49 9.10 1.60
N VAL A 167 -8.83 7.86 1.24
CA VAL A 167 -9.13 7.44 -0.13
C VAL A 167 -10.59 7.04 -0.21
N SER A 168 -11.39 7.78 -0.99
CA SER A 168 -12.80 7.47 -1.17
C SER A 168 -13.01 6.52 -2.35
N GLN A 169 -13.76 5.46 -2.13
CA GLN A 169 -14.25 4.55 -3.17
C GLN A 169 -15.76 4.71 -3.30
N LYS A 170 -16.20 5.16 -4.48
CA LYS A 170 -17.62 5.39 -4.81
C LYS A 170 -18.29 4.12 -5.33
#